data_b4a1c0c655698729baae963dcdb7ed5a
#
_entry.id   b4a1c0c655698729baae963dcdb7ed5a
#
_cell.length_a   1.000
_cell.length_b   1.000
_cell.length_c   1.000
_cell.angle_alpha   90.00
_cell.angle_beta   90.00
_cell.angle_gamma   90.00
#
_symmetry.space_group_name_H-M   'P 1'
#
loop_
_entity.id
_entity.type
_entity.pdbx_description
1 polymer ?
#
loop_
_entity_poly.entity_id
_entity_poly.type
_entity_poly.pdbx_seq_one_letter_code
_entity_poly.pdbx_strand_id
1 'polypeptide(L)'
;WSNSDPAYHLWGWQAIDDNARSVVICEGEIDALTWHQQGFAALSVPQGAGSGAKQTAWIENDFDRLQRFETIYISMDMDEAGHAAIEPIVSRLGVERCKVVDLGEYKDANEAHVDGVLFEHCLSNAKTRDPEELVQLADHHDAILKEFQEADTIGLKLPWRKTYQTIRLRPGEISVWAGINGHGKSLILSHVCVDAVSQSERICIASMEMQPRKLGRKIYQQILGIEAP
;
A
#
# COMPACT_ATOMS: atom_id res chain seq x y z
N TRP A 1 28.43 30.41 12.90
CA TRP A 1 27.58 29.95 11.79
C TRP A 1 28.43 29.02 10.94
N SER A 2 28.39 27.72 11.25
CA SER A 2 29.04 26.72 10.41
C SER A 2 28.14 26.47 9.20
N ASN A 3 28.74 26.46 8.02
CA ASN A 3 28.15 26.12 6.73
C ASN A 3 27.95 24.58 6.62
N SER A 4 27.31 23.97 7.63
CA SER A 4 26.77 22.66 7.50
C SER A 4 25.44 22.80 6.77
N ASP A 5 25.14 21.93 5.79
CA ASP A 5 23.85 21.84 5.14
C ASP A 5 22.75 22.14 6.15
N PRO A 6 21.80 23.04 5.84
CA PRO A 6 20.71 23.30 6.75
C PRO A 6 20.01 21.95 6.97
N ALA A 7 20.26 21.36 8.13
CA ALA A 7 19.56 20.16 8.50
C ALA A 7 18.09 20.51 8.46
N TYR A 8 17.34 19.83 7.61
CA TYR A 8 15.90 20.01 7.51
C TYR A 8 15.27 19.53 8.82
N HIS A 9 14.96 20.49 9.71
CA HIS A 9 14.27 20.27 10.97
C HIS A 9 12.95 21.01 10.97
N LEU A 10 11.97 20.48 11.69
CA LEU A 10 10.73 21.22 11.93
C LEU A 10 11.03 22.54 12.65
N TRP A 11 10.36 23.59 12.21
CA TRP A 11 10.44 24.90 12.85
C TRP A 11 9.48 24.96 14.03
N GLY A 12 9.89 25.66 15.11
CA GLY A 12 9.01 25.93 16.27
C GLY A 12 9.33 25.13 17.53
N TRP A 13 10.32 24.23 17.51
CA TRP A 13 10.67 23.39 18.63
C TRP A 13 10.92 24.13 19.96
N GLN A 14 11.42 25.36 19.90
CA GLN A 14 11.70 26.21 21.06
C GLN A 14 10.45 26.63 21.81
N ALA A 15 9.29 26.54 21.20
CA ALA A 15 7.99 26.90 21.77
C ALA A 15 7.22 25.68 22.33
N ILE A 16 7.75 24.47 22.15
CA ILE A 16 7.06 23.26 22.58
C ILE A 16 7.40 22.93 24.03
N ASP A 17 6.37 22.87 24.88
CA ASP A 17 6.52 22.44 26.29
C ASP A 17 7.03 20.99 26.36
N ASP A 18 7.93 20.74 27.33
CA ASP A 18 8.52 19.40 27.52
C ASP A 18 7.48 18.32 27.90
N ASN A 19 6.36 18.73 28.50
CA ASN A 19 5.26 17.84 28.89
C ASN A 19 4.18 17.68 27.79
N ALA A 20 4.33 18.36 26.66
CA ALA A 20 3.36 18.24 25.56
C ALA A 20 3.26 16.79 25.07
N ARG A 21 2.05 16.22 25.09
CA ARG A 21 1.74 14.88 24.62
C ARG A 21 1.19 14.83 23.21
N SER A 22 0.79 15.97 22.70
CA SER A 22 0.33 16.13 21.32
C SER A 22 0.99 17.31 20.65
N VAL A 23 1.07 17.27 19.33
CA VAL A 23 1.64 18.35 18.51
C VAL A 23 0.88 18.43 17.20
N VAL A 24 0.73 19.64 16.68
CA VAL A 24 0.21 19.89 15.32
C VAL A 24 1.41 20.13 14.40
N ILE A 25 1.47 19.47 13.28
CA ILE A 25 2.46 19.70 12.21
C ILE A 25 1.74 20.40 11.06
N CYS A 26 2.20 21.60 10.73
CA CYS A 26 1.62 22.47 9.69
C CYS A 26 2.57 22.64 8.52
N GLU A 27 2.04 23.10 7.40
CA GLU A 27 2.85 23.41 6.22
C GLU A 27 3.69 24.67 6.38
N GLY A 28 3.13 25.74 6.93
CA GLY A 28 3.74 27.05 7.05
C GLY A 28 4.04 27.49 8.49
N GLU A 29 5.04 28.38 8.68
CA GLU A 29 5.36 28.93 9.99
C GLU A 29 4.22 29.80 10.54
N ILE A 30 3.47 30.49 9.67
CA ILE A 30 2.33 31.30 10.08
C ILE A 30 1.22 30.43 10.64
N ASP A 31 0.96 29.28 10.03
CA ASP A 31 -0.03 28.32 10.53
C ASP A 31 0.39 27.76 11.88
N ALA A 32 1.66 27.40 12.04
CA ALA A 32 2.19 26.96 13.33
C ALA A 32 2.05 28.03 14.42
N LEU A 33 2.29 29.31 14.10
CA LEU A 33 2.07 30.42 15.01
C LEU A 33 0.58 30.60 15.34
N THR A 34 -0.28 30.41 14.36
CA THR A 34 -1.75 30.49 14.53
C THR A 34 -2.24 29.40 15.48
N TRP A 35 -1.81 28.15 15.29
CA TRP A 35 -2.10 27.05 16.21
C TRP A 35 -1.57 27.33 17.62
N HIS A 36 -0.33 27.84 17.71
CA HIS A 36 0.30 28.19 19.00
C HIS A 36 -0.47 29.32 19.72
N GLN A 37 -0.95 30.32 19.00
CA GLN A 37 -1.79 31.40 19.55
C GLN A 37 -3.08 30.87 20.16
N GLN A 38 -3.60 29.78 19.63
CA GLN A 38 -4.80 29.09 20.15
C GLN A 38 -4.48 28.12 21.31
N GLY A 39 -3.24 28.05 21.77
CA GLY A 39 -2.81 27.25 22.92
C GLY A 39 -2.37 25.83 22.58
N PHE A 40 -2.18 25.49 21.31
CA PHE A 40 -1.74 24.17 20.87
C PHE A 40 -0.25 24.15 20.57
N ALA A 41 0.43 23.06 20.92
CA ALA A 41 1.81 22.83 20.50
C ALA A 41 1.84 22.62 18.99
N ALA A 42 2.61 23.41 18.26
CA ALA A 42 2.64 23.37 16.81
C ALA A 42 4.03 23.55 16.24
N LEU A 43 4.30 22.83 15.15
CA LEU A 43 5.54 22.83 14.39
C LEU A 43 5.25 23.01 12.91
N SER A 44 6.14 23.68 12.17
CA SER A 44 6.03 23.83 10.73
C SER A 44 7.05 22.96 10.00
N VAL A 45 6.66 22.39 8.87
CA VAL A 45 7.60 21.71 7.98
C VAL A 45 8.54 22.72 7.31
N PRO A 46 9.82 22.38 7.10
CA PRO A 46 10.74 23.30 6.45
C PRO A 46 10.43 23.41 4.95
N GLN A 47 10.35 24.63 4.43
CA GLN A 47 10.17 24.92 3.00
C GLN A 47 8.84 24.49 2.37
N GLY A 48 7.80 24.28 3.19
CA GLY A 48 6.46 23.93 2.72
C GLY A 48 6.29 22.46 2.28
N ALA A 49 5.04 22.08 1.98
CA ALA A 49 4.71 20.77 1.45
C ALA A 49 5.03 20.73 -0.04
N GLY A 50 6.11 20.11 -0.41
CA GLY A 50 6.41 19.84 -1.80
C GLY A 50 6.67 18.36 -2.06
N SER A 51 6.88 17.95 -3.30
CA SER A 51 7.17 16.57 -3.69
C SER A 51 8.67 16.29 -3.79
N GLY A 52 9.17 15.35 -2.96
CA GLY A 52 10.53 14.84 -3.09
C GLY A 52 11.17 14.39 -1.77
N ALA A 53 12.22 13.56 -1.87
CA ALA A 53 12.89 12.98 -0.71
C ALA A 53 13.48 14.03 0.27
N LYS A 54 13.80 15.23 -0.19
CA LYS A 54 14.31 16.32 0.64
C LYS A 54 13.23 16.94 1.54
N GLN A 55 11.96 16.91 1.10
CA GLN A 55 10.85 17.55 1.81
C GLN A 55 10.34 16.73 2.99
N THR A 56 10.66 15.45 3.03
CA THR A 56 10.37 14.57 4.16
C THR A 56 11.57 14.24 5.01
N ALA A 57 12.75 14.80 4.70
CA ALA A 57 14.00 14.55 5.44
C ALA A 57 13.94 15.01 6.91
N TRP A 58 13.09 15.98 7.23
CA TRP A 58 12.84 16.41 8.59
C TRP A 58 12.26 15.30 9.47
N ILE A 59 11.56 14.32 8.87
CA ILE A 59 11.00 13.21 9.62
C ILE A 59 12.09 12.38 10.25
N GLU A 60 13.13 12.03 9.49
CA GLU A 60 14.29 11.29 10.00
C GLU A 60 15.10 12.14 10.99
N ASN A 61 15.28 13.43 10.70
CA ASN A 61 16.08 14.32 11.53
C ASN A 61 15.45 14.62 12.89
N ASP A 62 14.14 14.71 12.96
CA ASP A 62 13.38 14.99 14.19
C ASP A 62 12.67 13.75 14.76
N PHE A 63 12.91 12.56 14.20
CA PHE A 63 12.20 11.32 14.56
C PHE A 63 12.21 11.05 16.06
N ASP A 64 13.39 11.06 16.68
CA ASP A 64 13.54 10.80 18.11
C ASP A 64 12.80 11.83 18.98
N ARG A 65 12.77 13.08 18.55
CA ARG A 65 12.04 14.16 19.24
C ARG A 65 10.53 14.00 19.12
N LEU A 66 10.06 13.51 17.96
CA LEU A 66 8.66 13.28 17.69
C LEU A 66 8.11 12.04 18.43
N GLN A 67 8.98 11.09 18.85
CA GLN A 67 8.54 9.90 19.59
C GLN A 67 7.86 10.22 20.93
N ARG A 68 8.13 11.36 21.52
CA ARG A 68 7.51 11.76 22.79
C ARG A 68 6.01 12.06 22.70
N PHE A 69 5.49 12.35 21.49
CA PHE A 69 4.09 12.67 21.31
C PHE A 69 3.25 11.41 21.13
N GLU A 70 2.17 11.35 21.90
CA GLU A 70 1.16 10.28 21.81
C GLU A 70 0.25 10.50 20.60
N THR A 71 -0.02 11.77 20.26
CA THR A 71 -0.84 12.14 19.10
C THR A 71 -0.15 13.23 18.30
N ILE A 72 -0.08 13.03 16.99
CA ILE A 72 0.44 14.00 16.03
C ILE A 72 -0.72 14.39 15.11
N TYR A 73 -1.12 15.65 15.15
CA TYR A 73 -2.11 16.21 14.24
C TYR A 73 -1.40 16.74 13.00
N ILE A 74 -1.90 16.38 11.83
CA ILE A 74 -1.36 16.82 10.54
C ILE A 74 -2.32 17.85 9.95
N SER A 75 -1.90 19.11 9.91
CA SER A 75 -2.68 20.26 9.42
C SER A 75 -1.94 20.88 8.23
N MET A 76 -2.02 20.24 7.07
CA MET A 76 -1.48 20.76 5.82
C MET A 76 -2.50 21.66 5.13
N ASP A 77 -2.03 22.44 4.15
CA ASP A 77 -2.92 23.25 3.31
C ASP A 77 -3.96 22.35 2.61
N MET A 78 -5.15 22.88 2.43
CA MET A 78 -6.28 22.16 1.80
C MET A 78 -6.18 22.21 0.27
N ASP A 79 -4.99 22.19 -0.28
CA ASP A 79 -4.72 22.10 -1.71
C ASP A 79 -4.15 20.73 -2.11
N GLU A 80 -3.93 20.52 -3.41
CA GLU A 80 -3.44 19.25 -3.94
C GLU A 80 -2.05 18.88 -3.38
N ALA A 81 -1.18 19.87 -3.17
CA ALA A 81 0.17 19.65 -2.66
C ALA A 81 0.15 19.27 -1.17
N GLY A 82 -0.64 19.97 -0.35
CA GLY A 82 -0.82 19.66 1.05
C GLY A 82 -1.45 18.27 1.26
N HIS A 83 -2.48 17.93 0.48
CA HIS A 83 -3.07 16.58 0.50
C HIS A 83 -2.08 15.48 0.12
N ALA A 84 -1.22 15.71 -0.89
CA ALA A 84 -0.22 14.75 -1.31
C ALA A 84 0.91 14.56 -0.27
N ALA A 85 1.16 15.56 0.57
CA ALA A 85 2.17 15.49 1.63
C ALA A 85 1.74 14.63 2.84
N ILE A 86 0.43 14.46 3.05
CA ILE A 86 -0.11 13.77 4.24
C ILE A 86 0.32 12.31 4.29
N GLU A 87 0.14 11.55 3.20
CA GLU A 87 0.41 10.11 3.16
C GLU A 87 1.86 9.74 3.51
N PRO A 88 2.89 10.36 2.89
CA PRO A 88 4.28 10.13 3.27
C PRO A 88 4.61 10.44 4.74
N ILE A 89 3.94 11.44 5.33
CA ILE A 89 4.13 11.82 6.73
C ILE A 89 3.50 10.77 7.66
N VAL A 90 2.24 10.42 7.42
CA VAL A 90 1.48 9.47 8.24
C VAL A 90 2.14 8.09 8.22
N SER A 91 2.53 7.60 7.03
CA SER A 91 3.17 6.28 6.89
C SER A 91 4.49 6.15 7.65
N ARG A 92 5.27 7.24 7.76
CA ARG A 92 6.56 7.25 8.47
C ARG A 92 6.44 7.50 9.96
N LEU A 93 5.50 8.35 10.38
CA LEU A 93 5.30 8.68 11.79
C LEU A 93 4.42 7.67 12.54
N GLY A 94 3.65 6.85 11.84
CA GLY A 94 2.75 5.83 12.39
C GLY A 94 1.29 6.25 12.31
N VAL A 95 0.49 5.43 11.63
CA VAL A 95 -0.94 5.68 11.34
C VAL A 95 -1.74 5.81 12.63
N GLU A 96 -1.42 4.99 13.63
CA GLU A 96 -2.15 4.89 14.90
C GLU A 96 -2.09 6.16 15.75
N ARG A 97 -1.05 6.98 15.58
CA ARG A 97 -0.86 8.23 16.34
C ARG A 97 -1.02 9.49 15.53
N CYS A 98 -1.12 9.36 14.20
CA CYS A 98 -1.35 10.50 13.30
C CYS A 98 -2.84 10.72 13.07
N LYS A 99 -3.29 11.97 13.18
CA LYS A 99 -4.67 12.37 12.88
C LYS A 99 -4.63 13.53 11.91
N VAL A 100 -5.36 13.42 10.81
CA VAL A 100 -5.45 14.48 9.80
C VAL A 100 -6.53 15.46 10.22
N VAL A 101 -6.16 16.72 10.26
CA VAL A 101 -7.07 17.84 10.54
C VAL A 101 -7.73 18.27 9.25
N ASP A 102 -9.03 18.39 9.29
CA ASP A 102 -9.85 18.95 8.21
C ASP A 102 -10.26 20.37 8.59
N LEU A 103 -9.82 21.34 7.82
CA LEU A 103 -10.15 22.76 8.02
C LEU A 103 -11.42 23.18 7.24
N GLY A 104 -12.09 22.22 6.57
CA GLY A 104 -13.30 22.47 5.81
C GLY A 104 -13.04 23.28 4.53
N GLU A 105 -13.67 24.43 4.41
CA GLU A 105 -13.57 25.31 3.24
C GLU A 105 -12.37 26.26 3.26
N TYR A 106 -11.63 26.30 4.38
CA TYR A 106 -10.48 27.18 4.52
C TYR A 106 -9.22 26.54 3.95
N LYS A 107 -8.41 27.39 3.29
CA LYS A 107 -7.18 26.90 2.66
C LYS A 107 -6.15 26.45 3.71
N ASP A 108 -5.98 27.24 4.76
CA ASP A 108 -4.96 27.06 5.78
C ASP A 108 -5.47 27.45 7.18
N ALA A 109 -4.68 27.18 8.21
CA ALA A 109 -5.06 27.46 9.58
C ALA A 109 -5.20 28.97 9.87
N ASN A 110 -4.42 29.80 9.20
CA ASN A 110 -4.50 31.25 9.39
C ASN A 110 -5.82 31.82 8.86
N GLU A 111 -6.27 31.36 7.69
CA GLU A 111 -7.57 31.76 7.11
C GLU A 111 -8.72 31.32 8.03
N ALA A 112 -8.70 30.06 8.48
CA ALA A 112 -9.69 29.52 9.41
C ALA A 112 -9.74 30.33 10.73
N HIS A 113 -8.59 30.74 11.25
CA HIS A 113 -8.50 31.56 12.46
C HIS A 113 -9.13 32.94 12.29
N VAL A 114 -8.86 33.62 11.16
CA VAL A 114 -9.41 34.95 10.85
C VAL A 114 -10.94 34.91 10.86
N ASP A 115 -11.53 33.84 10.37
CA ASP A 115 -12.99 33.63 10.34
C ASP A 115 -13.56 33.07 11.65
N GLY A 116 -12.72 32.92 12.69
CA GLY A 116 -13.15 32.55 14.04
C GLY A 116 -13.46 31.07 14.23
N VAL A 117 -12.88 30.19 13.44
CA VAL A 117 -13.00 28.73 13.59
C VAL A 117 -12.43 28.29 14.94
N LEU A 118 -13.14 27.42 15.64
CA LEU A 118 -12.69 26.83 16.90
C LEU A 118 -11.78 25.64 16.63
N PHE A 119 -10.49 25.79 16.88
CA PHE A 119 -9.47 24.77 16.59
C PHE A 119 -9.61 23.52 17.46
N GLU A 120 -10.11 23.64 18.68
CA GLU A 120 -10.46 22.46 19.49
C GLU A 120 -11.46 21.55 18.77
N HIS A 121 -12.39 22.12 18.04
CA HIS A 121 -13.36 21.36 17.27
C HIS A 121 -12.72 20.66 16.08
N CYS A 122 -11.79 21.32 15.37
CA CYS A 122 -11.03 20.72 14.29
C CYS A 122 -10.21 19.52 14.78
N LEU A 123 -9.53 19.65 15.94
CA LEU A 123 -8.76 18.57 16.53
C LEU A 123 -9.63 17.40 17.04
N SER A 124 -10.80 17.71 17.61
CA SER A 124 -11.72 16.66 18.08
C SER A 124 -12.31 15.83 16.92
N ASN A 125 -12.45 16.44 15.76
CA ASN A 125 -12.95 15.80 14.53
C ASN A 125 -11.84 15.22 13.65
N ALA A 126 -10.56 15.43 14.02
CA ALA A 126 -9.44 14.91 13.25
C ALA A 126 -9.44 13.37 13.22
N LYS A 127 -9.26 12.81 12.04
CA LYS A 127 -9.39 11.36 11.77
C LYS A 127 -8.03 10.73 11.51
N THR A 128 -7.86 9.50 11.97
CA THR A 128 -6.79 8.63 11.45
C THR A 128 -7.06 8.37 9.97
N ARG A 129 -6.01 8.41 9.18
CA ARG A 129 -6.08 8.03 7.78
C ARG A 129 -5.57 6.60 7.66
N ASP A 130 -6.49 5.67 7.56
CA ASP A 130 -6.13 4.29 7.31
C ASP A 130 -5.45 4.18 5.93
N PRO A 131 -4.39 3.37 5.81
CA PRO A 131 -3.78 3.07 4.50
C PRO A 131 -4.85 2.54 3.53
N GLU A 132 -4.74 2.91 2.24
CA GLU A 132 -5.68 2.43 1.20
C GLU A 132 -5.71 0.89 1.11
N GLU A 133 -4.61 0.24 1.50
CA GLU A 133 -4.49 -1.21 1.57
C GLU A 133 -5.26 -1.83 2.76
N LEU A 134 -5.63 -1.03 3.77
CA LEU A 134 -6.40 -1.51 4.92
C LEU A 134 -7.89 -1.48 4.58
N VAL A 135 -8.40 -2.62 4.15
CA VAL A 135 -9.83 -2.80 3.82
C VAL A 135 -10.57 -3.49 4.95
N GLN A 136 -11.80 -3.06 5.21
CA GLN A 136 -12.65 -3.75 6.17
C GLN A 136 -13.19 -5.03 5.55
N LEU A 137 -13.03 -6.15 6.25
CA LEU A 137 -13.52 -7.44 5.78
C LEU A 137 -15.03 -7.43 5.52
N ALA A 138 -15.77 -6.61 6.26
CA ALA A 138 -17.22 -6.45 6.08
C ALA A 138 -17.60 -5.91 4.69
N ASP A 139 -16.75 -5.05 4.10
CA ASP A 139 -17.00 -4.47 2.76
C ASP A 139 -16.87 -5.52 1.65
N HIS A 140 -16.19 -6.63 1.93
CA HIS A 140 -16.00 -7.77 1.01
C HIS A 140 -16.95 -8.93 1.26
N HIS A 141 -17.94 -8.80 2.16
CA HIS A 141 -18.82 -9.87 2.58
C HIS A 141 -19.48 -10.60 1.38
N ASP A 142 -20.09 -9.86 0.48
CA ASP A 142 -20.79 -10.46 -0.67
C ASP A 142 -19.83 -11.12 -1.67
N ALA A 143 -18.64 -10.54 -1.87
CA ALA A 143 -17.60 -11.12 -2.71
C ALA A 143 -17.07 -12.44 -2.12
N ILE A 144 -16.86 -12.48 -0.80
CA ILE A 144 -16.42 -13.66 -0.08
C ILE A 144 -17.48 -14.76 -0.16
N LEU A 145 -18.76 -14.43 0.07
CA LEU A 145 -19.85 -15.40 -0.06
C LEU A 145 -19.95 -15.98 -1.46
N LYS A 146 -19.79 -15.14 -2.48
CA LYS A 146 -19.78 -15.58 -3.87
C LYS A 146 -18.61 -16.53 -4.15
N GLU A 147 -17.42 -16.23 -3.65
CA GLU A 147 -16.25 -17.09 -3.78
C GLU A 147 -16.47 -18.47 -3.14
N PHE A 148 -17.10 -18.54 -1.95
CA PHE A 148 -17.48 -19.82 -1.34
C PHE A 148 -18.47 -20.63 -2.17
N GLN A 149 -19.41 -19.98 -2.84
CA GLN A 149 -20.39 -20.66 -3.69
C GLN A 149 -19.80 -21.16 -5.01
N GLU A 150 -18.81 -20.45 -5.56
CA GLU A 150 -18.19 -20.73 -6.85
C GLU A 150 -16.92 -21.58 -6.76
N ALA A 151 -16.32 -21.73 -5.56
CA ALA A 151 -15.01 -22.34 -5.34
C ALA A 151 -14.86 -23.76 -5.93
N ASP A 152 -15.94 -24.53 -5.97
CA ASP A 152 -15.92 -25.92 -6.47
C ASP A 152 -16.09 -26.02 -8.00
N THR A 153 -16.49 -24.95 -8.66
CA THR A 153 -16.83 -24.98 -10.10
C THR A 153 -15.78 -24.30 -10.98
N ILE A 154 -15.01 -23.35 -10.42
CA ILE A 154 -14.03 -22.55 -11.17
C ILE A 154 -12.70 -23.28 -11.28
N GLY A 155 -12.10 -23.26 -12.46
CA GLY A 155 -10.75 -23.71 -12.74
C GLY A 155 -10.65 -24.95 -13.60
N LEU A 156 -9.44 -25.11 -14.16
CA LEU A 156 -9.06 -26.22 -15.02
C LEU A 156 -9.03 -27.53 -14.24
N LYS A 157 -9.68 -28.54 -14.75
CA LYS A 157 -9.61 -29.91 -14.20
C LYS A 157 -8.29 -30.57 -14.60
N LEU A 158 -7.76 -31.41 -13.71
CA LEU A 158 -6.59 -32.21 -14.05
C LEU A 158 -7.00 -33.48 -14.81
N PRO A 159 -6.17 -33.99 -15.75
CA PRO A 159 -6.55 -35.07 -16.68
C PRO A 159 -6.73 -36.46 -16.05
N TRP A 160 -6.38 -36.63 -14.79
CA TRP A 160 -6.38 -37.96 -14.15
C TRP A 160 -7.66 -38.21 -13.38
N ARG A 161 -8.23 -39.41 -13.55
CA ARG A 161 -9.49 -39.79 -12.94
C ARG A 161 -9.58 -39.54 -11.42
N LYS A 162 -8.47 -39.73 -10.69
CA LYS A 162 -8.43 -39.55 -9.24
C LYS A 162 -8.44 -38.08 -8.81
N THR A 163 -7.97 -37.21 -9.65
CA THR A 163 -7.83 -35.77 -9.34
C THR A 163 -8.86 -34.91 -10.06
N TYR A 164 -9.52 -35.45 -11.06
CA TYR A 164 -10.43 -34.72 -11.95
C TYR A 164 -11.58 -33.99 -11.23
N GLN A 165 -12.06 -34.52 -10.11
CA GLN A 165 -13.13 -33.90 -9.32
C GLN A 165 -12.64 -33.17 -8.08
N THR A 166 -11.40 -33.38 -7.64
CA THR A 166 -10.90 -32.94 -6.34
C THR A 166 -9.85 -31.83 -6.42
N ILE A 167 -9.14 -31.73 -7.56
CA ILE A 167 -8.08 -30.73 -7.75
C ILE A 167 -8.39 -29.87 -8.97
N ARG A 168 -8.33 -28.57 -8.79
CA ARG A 168 -8.48 -27.58 -9.86
C ARG A 168 -7.30 -26.62 -9.90
N LEU A 169 -6.92 -26.20 -11.09
CA LEU A 169 -5.99 -25.08 -11.28
C LEU A 169 -6.83 -23.82 -11.52
N ARG A 170 -6.87 -22.93 -10.55
CA ARG A 170 -7.73 -21.75 -10.57
C ARG A 170 -7.02 -20.52 -11.12
N PRO A 171 -7.75 -19.58 -11.72
CA PRO A 171 -7.19 -18.26 -12.09
C PRO A 171 -6.63 -17.55 -10.86
N GLY A 172 -5.49 -16.87 -11.03
CA GLY A 172 -4.82 -16.16 -9.93
C GLY A 172 -3.98 -17.02 -8.97
N GLU A 173 -4.05 -18.36 -9.09
CA GLU A 173 -3.25 -19.28 -8.26
C GLU A 173 -1.95 -19.72 -8.96
N ILE A 174 -0.92 -19.97 -8.17
CA ILE A 174 0.34 -20.54 -8.63
C ILE A 174 0.41 -22.00 -8.21
N SER A 175 0.55 -22.91 -9.17
CA SER A 175 0.78 -24.34 -8.90
C SER A 175 2.24 -24.71 -9.15
N VAL A 176 2.92 -25.26 -8.16
CA VAL A 176 4.32 -25.70 -8.24
C VAL A 176 4.41 -27.22 -8.35
N TRP A 177 5.07 -27.71 -9.42
CA TRP A 177 5.27 -29.12 -9.69
C TRP A 177 6.73 -29.50 -9.46
N ALA A 178 7.01 -30.13 -8.34
CA ALA A 178 8.36 -30.55 -7.97
C ALA A 178 8.57 -32.06 -8.15
N GLY A 179 9.81 -32.46 -8.39
CA GLY A 179 10.19 -33.85 -8.52
C GLY A 179 11.66 -34.01 -8.94
N ILE A 180 12.18 -35.22 -8.80
CA ILE A 180 13.58 -35.57 -9.14
C ILE A 180 13.78 -35.44 -10.65
N ASN A 181 15.02 -35.12 -11.07
CA ASN A 181 15.37 -35.02 -12.49
C ASN A 181 15.16 -36.39 -13.19
N GLY A 182 14.62 -36.35 -14.39
CA GLY A 182 14.32 -37.56 -15.17
C GLY A 182 12.98 -38.26 -14.85
N HIS A 183 12.27 -37.85 -13.78
CA HIS A 183 11.02 -38.49 -13.37
C HIS A 183 9.74 -37.97 -14.07
N GLY A 184 9.90 -37.35 -15.25
CA GLY A 184 8.78 -37.02 -16.12
C GLY A 184 8.00 -35.75 -15.79
N LYS A 185 8.54 -34.82 -14.99
CA LYS A 185 7.87 -33.53 -14.69
C LYS A 185 7.35 -32.83 -15.95
N SER A 186 8.23 -32.65 -16.94
CA SER A 186 7.87 -31.97 -18.19
C SER A 186 6.84 -32.76 -19.01
N LEU A 187 6.82 -34.08 -18.91
CA LEU A 187 5.83 -34.94 -19.55
C LEU A 187 4.44 -34.75 -18.93
N ILE A 188 4.38 -34.73 -17.60
CA ILE A 188 3.15 -34.48 -16.84
C ILE A 188 2.60 -33.10 -17.15
N LEU A 189 3.44 -32.04 -17.12
CA LEU A 189 3.03 -30.67 -17.44
C LEU A 189 2.54 -30.54 -18.89
N SER A 190 3.22 -31.18 -19.85
CA SER A 190 2.74 -31.20 -21.24
C SER A 190 1.37 -31.87 -21.36
N HIS A 191 1.13 -32.95 -20.60
CA HIS A 191 -0.17 -33.63 -20.60
C HIS A 191 -1.29 -32.75 -20.01
N VAL A 192 -1.02 -32.04 -18.91
CA VAL A 192 -1.94 -31.03 -18.37
C VAL A 192 -2.24 -29.94 -19.40
N CYS A 193 -1.21 -29.47 -20.11
CA CYS A 193 -1.40 -28.47 -21.16
C CYS A 193 -2.28 -28.99 -22.32
N VAL A 194 -2.09 -30.21 -22.76
CA VAL A 194 -2.92 -30.83 -23.82
C VAL A 194 -4.38 -30.96 -23.36
N ASP A 195 -4.58 -31.42 -22.14
CA ASP A 195 -5.92 -31.56 -21.55
C ASP A 195 -6.61 -30.19 -21.36
N ALA A 196 -5.90 -29.18 -20.95
CA ALA A 196 -6.42 -27.83 -20.82
C ALA A 196 -6.91 -27.25 -22.17
N VAL A 197 -6.18 -27.50 -23.26
CA VAL A 197 -6.66 -27.12 -24.60
C VAL A 197 -7.94 -27.87 -24.95
N SER A 198 -8.08 -29.15 -24.56
CA SER A 198 -9.33 -29.91 -24.76
C SER A 198 -10.50 -29.35 -23.96
N GLN A 199 -10.22 -28.66 -22.84
CA GLN A 199 -11.21 -27.91 -22.05
C GLN A 199 -11.45 -26.48 -22.57
N SER A 200 -10.97 -26.14 -23.77
CA SER A 200 -11.10 -24.84 -24.43
C SER A 200 -10.33 -23.69 -23.76
N GLU A 201 -9.32 -24.03 -22.94
CA GLU A 201 -8.48 -23.03 -22.30
C GLU A 201 -7.32 -22.60 -23.18
N ARG A 202 -6.90 -21.34 -23.05
CA ARG A 202 -5.74 -20.78 -23.74
C ARG A 202 -4.50 -20.92 -22.88
N ILE A 203 -3.42 -21.47 -23.46
CA ILE A 203 -2.19 -21.75 -22.71
C ILE A 203 -1.01 -21.00 -23.35
N CYS A 204 -0.16 -20.46 -22.48
CA CYS A 204 1.16 -19.97 -22.84
C CYS A 204 2.22 -20.83 -22.14
N ILE A 205 3.20 -21.35 -22.88
CA ILE A 205 4.29 -22.16 -22.33
C ILE A 205 5.60 -21.41 -22.48
N ALA A 206 6.23 -21.07 -21.33
CA ALA A 206 7.59 -20.53 -21.27
C ALA A 206 8.56 -21.65 -20.87
N SER A 207 9.36 -22.16 -21.81
CA SER A 207 10.36 -23.18 -21.52
C SER A 207 11.78 -22.60 -21.57
N MET A 208 12.46 -22.60 -20.42
CA MET A 208 13.84 -22.13 -20.31
C MET A 208 14.86 -23.25 -20.59
N GLU A 209 14.42 -24.52 -20.62
CA GLU A 209 15.29 -25.68 -20.75
C GLU A 209 15.24 -26.33 -22.16
N MET A 210 14.07 -26.29 -22.81
CA MET A 210 13.87 -26.95 -24.10
C MET A 210 13.62 -25.94 -25.23
N GLN A 211 14.25 -26.21 -26.37
CA GLN A 211 13.95 -25.47 -27.60
C GLN A 211 12.46 -25.67 -28.01
N PRO A 212 11.80 -24.68 -28.60
CA PRO A 212 10.39 -24.75 -28.99
C PRO A 212 10.04 -25.95 -29.88
N ARG A 213 10.91 -26.31 -30.82
CA ARG A 213 10.71 -27.47 -31.69
C ARG A 213 10.68 -28.80 -30.93
N LYS A 214 11.56 -28.96 -29.92
CA LYS A 214 11.61 -30.18 -29.09
C LYS A 214 10.40 -30.28 -28.19
N LEU A 215 9.97 -29.14 -27.61
CA LEU A 215 8.77 -29.09 -26.80
C LEU A 215 7.52 -29.38 -27.66
N GLY A 216 7.37 -28.73 -28.80
CA GLY A 216 6.27 -28.96 -29.73
C GLY A 216 6.18 -30.43 -30.15
N ARG A 217 7.32 -31.09 -30.50
CA ARG A 217 7.33 -32.50 -30.82
C ARG A 217 6.75 -33.37 -29.70
N LYS A 218 7.13 -33.11 -28.45
CA LYS A 218 6.59 -33.87 -27.29
C LYS A 218 5.10 -33.67 -27.12
N ILE A 219 4.61 -32.45 -27.29
CA ILE A 219 3.17 -32.16 -27.23
C ILE A 219 2.41 -32.88 -28.33
N TYR A 220 2.90 -32.82 -29.58
CA TYR A 220 2.28 -33.55 -30.71
C TYR A 220 2.26 -35.06 -30.48
N GLN A 221 3.34 -35.64 -29.95
CA GLN A 221 3.37 -37.08 -29.62
C GLN A 221 2.30 -37.46 -28.58
N GLN A 222 2.06 -36.61 -27.59
CA GLN A 222 0.99 -36.84 -26.61
C GLN A 222 -0.41 -36.72 -27.23
N ILE A 223 -0.64 -35.73 -28.10
CA ILE A 223 -1.91 -35.57 -28.81
C ILE A 223 -2.22 -36.74 -29.73
N LEU A 224 -1.22 -37.24 -30.43
CA LEU A 224 -1.37 -38.29 -31.42
C LEU A 224 -1.27 -39.70 -30.82
N GLY A 225 -0.84 -39.84 -29.56
CA GLY A 225 -0.65 -41.12 -28.92
C GLY A 225 0.51 -41.95 -29.56
N ILE A 226 1.46 -41.28 -30.21
CA ILE A 226 2.55 -41.91 -30.94
C ILE A 226 3.78 -41.98 -30.04
N GLU A 227 4.33 -43.22 -29.86
CA GLU A 227 5.64 -43.38 -29.24
C GLU A 227 6.73 -42.79 -30.15
N ALA A 228 7.73 -42.13 -29.54
CA ALA A 228 8.88 -41.63 -30.30
C ALA A 228 9.70 -42.81 -30.77
N PRO A 229 10.15 -42.81 -32.05
CA PRO A 229 11.18 -43.76 -32.51
C PRO A 229 12.51 -43.49 -31.80
#